data_eea0652ea1972d166c43eb8a71479294
#
_entry.id   eea0652ea1972d166c43eb8a71479294
#
_cell.length_a   1.000
_cell.length_b   1.000
_cell.length_c   1.000
_cell.angle_alpha   90.00
_cell.angle_beta   90.00
_cell.angle_gamma   90.00
#
_symmetry.space_group_name_H-M   'P 1'
#
loop_
_entity.id
_entity.type
_entity.pdbx_description
1 polymer ?
#
loop_
_entity_poly.entity_id
_entity_poly.type
_entity_poly.pdbx_seq_one_letter_code
_entity_poly.pdbx_strand_id
1 'polypeptide(L)'
;MLNAFSVDVEDYFQVGAFEKACPRERWGSFEPRVERNTRRLLDLCAKHGVQGTFFTLGWVAERWPGLIRDIRAAGHELGTHGQDHRRVTTMTPAEFREDVRRSKRTIEDVAGVQVIGYRAPNYSIVRETMWAMDILLEEGFRYDSSVFPIRHDRYGIHDFPRFPRPVRGSNGSALQEFPISTVRLAGMNLPFVGGGYLRHFPLGFIRWGMRRLNGFERRPAIVYIHPWELDPDQPVQPVRWLTRVRHYRNLDRTEDRLAKLFSEYCFASCREVLGL
;
A
#
# COMPACT_ATOMS: atom_id res chain seq x y z
N MET A 1 -16.37 2.02 -13.94
CA MET A 1 -16.07 2.31 -12.52
C MET A 1 -14.58 2.59 -12.41
N LEU A 2 -14.20 3.73 -11.86
CA LEU A 2 -12.80 4.07 -11.59
C LEU A 2 -12.36 3.40 -10.30
N ASN A 3 -11.28 2.63 -10.34
CA ASN A 3 -10.69 1.92 -9.19
C ASN A 3 -9.38 2.60 -8.78
N ALA A 4 -8.93 2.40 -7.55
CA ALA A 4 -7.64 2.87 -7.13
C ALA A 4 -6.55 1.82 -7.39
N PHE A 5 -5.42 2.27 -7.95
CA PHE A 5 -4.19 1.52 -7.99
C PHE A 5 -3.20 2.14 -7.02
N SER A 6 -2.54 1.32 -6.21
CA SER A 6 -1.55 1.81 -5.26
C SER A 6 -0.34 0.91 -5.17
N VAL A 7 0.79 1.52 -4.84
CA VAL A 7 2.09 0.86 -4.70
C VAL A 7 2.65 1.22 -3.33
N ASP A 8 3.01 0.23 -2.54
CA ASP A 8 3.76 0.43 -1.30
C ASP A 8 5.24 0.33 -1.65
N VAL A 9 5.90 1.50 -1.75
CA VAL A 9 7.28 1.62 -2.26
C VAL A 9 8.26 1.24 -1.17
N GLU A 10 8.53 -0.05 -1.13
CA GLU A 10 9.47 -0.70 -0.21
C GLU A 10 10.32 -1.73 -0.95
N ASP A 11 11.46 -2.10 -0.38
CA ASP A 11 12.32 -3.15 -0.90
C ASP A 11 11.99 -4.52 -0.29
N TYR A 12 12.42 -5.61 -0.92
CA TYR A 12 12.17 -6.99 -0.47
C TYR A 12 12.63 -7.26 0.97
N PHE A 13 13.69 -6.60 1.43
CA PHE A 13 14.21 -6.76 2.80
C PHE A 13 13.44 -5.94 3.84
N GLN A 14 12.56 -5.03 3.42
CA GLN A 14 11.75 -4.18 4.31
C GLN A 14 10.42 -4.83 4.70
N VAL A 15 10.08 -5.95 4.08
CA VAL A 15 8.85 -6.71 4.36
C VAL A 15 8.79 -7.10 5.84
N GLY A 16 7.69 -6.80 6.51
CA GLY A 16 7.52 -7.08 7.93
C GLY A 16 7.66 -8.55 8.33
N ALA A 17 7.44 -9.49 7.38
CA ALA A 17 7.69 -10.91 7.61
C ALA A 17 9.20 -11.26 7.69
N PHE A 18 10.06 -10.35 7.24
CA PHE A 18 11.53 -10.52 7.23
C PHE A 18 12.23 -9.72 8.34
N GLU A 19 11.51 -9.01 9.19
CA GLU A 19 12.07 -8.11 10.22
C GLU A 19 13.19 -8.76 11.06
N LYS A 20 13.07 -10.06 11.38
CA LYS A 20 14.11 -10.80 12.11
C LYS A 20 15.35 -11.15 11.27
N ALA A 21 15.15 -11.44 9.99
CA ALA A 21 16.24 -11.79 9.05
C ALA A 21 16.90 -10.53 8.47
N CYS A 22 16.14 -9.46 8.33
CA CYS A 22 16.55 -8.18 7.73
C CYS A 22 16.24 -7.03 8.72
N PRO A 23 16.93 -6.95 9.87
CA PRO A 23 16.69 -5.88 10.83
C PRO A 23 17.06 -4.51 10.24
N ARG A 24 16.35 -3.46 10.69
CA ARG A 24 16.45 -2.09 10.13
C ARG A 24 17.87 -1.55 10.11
N GLU A 25 18.63 -1.83 11.13
CA GLU A 25 20.02 -1.39 11.28
C GLU A 25 20.94 -1.94 10.18
N ARG A 26 20.51 -3.02 9.52
CA ARG A 26 21.24 -3.67 8.43
C ARG A 26 20.71 -3.34 7.03
N TRP A 27 19.65 -2.57 6.89
CA TRP A 27 19.06 -2.28 5.56
C TRP A 27 20.05 -1.67 4.57
N GLY A 28 20.99 -0.86 5.04
CA GLY A 28 22.05 -0.31 4.19
C GLY A 28 23.06 -1.33 3.66
N SER A 29 23.07 -2.58 4.17
CA SER A 29 23.96 -3.66 3.71
C SER A 29 23.32 -4.62 2.71
N PHE A 30 22.02 -4.54 2.49
CA PHE A 30 21.34 -5.35 1.48
C PHE A 30 21.46 -4.72 0.08
N GLU A 31 21.48 -5.56 -0.95
CA GLU A 31 21.43 -5.10 -2.33
C GLU A 31 20.08 -4.43 -2.61
N PRO A 32 20.04 -3.11 -2.91
CA PRO A 32 18.78 -2.44 -3.12
C PRO A 32 18.18 -2.79 -4.49
N ARG A 33 16.90 -3.04 -4.51
CA ARG A 33 16.11 -3.39 -5.70
C ARG A 33 14.92 -2.44 -5.93
N VAL A 34 14.58 -1.63 -4.94
CA VAL A 34 13.40 -0.75 -4.94
C VAL A 34 13.38 0.19 -6.13
N GLU A 35 14.52 0.81 -6.46
CA GLU A 35 14.60 1.77 -7.57
C GLU A 35 14.29 1.09 -8.92
N ARG A 36 15.01 0.02 -9.24
CA ARG A 36 14.82 -0.74 -10.48
C ARG A 36 13.39 -1.27 -10.62
N ASN A 37 12.87 -1.87 -9.55
CA ASN A 37 11.56 -2.49 -9.58
C ASN A 37 10.42 -1.45 -9.62
N THR A 38 10.60 -0.30 -8.99
CA THR A 38 9.63 0.80 -9.09
C THR A 38 9.61 1.40 -10.49
N ARG A 39 10.78 1.61 -11.14
CA ARG A 39 10.84 2.06 -12.53
C ARG A 39 10.12 1.09 -13.48
N ARG A 40 10.31 -0.22 -13.28
CA ARG A 40 9.57 -1.24 -14.04
C ARG A 40 8.06 -1.13 -13.86
N LEU A 41 7.57 -0.78 -12.66
CA LEU A 41 6.15 -0.49 -12.42
C LEU A 41 5.70 0.79 -13.14
N LEU A 42 6.52 1.85 -13.12
CA LEU A 42 6.21 3.08 -13.85
C LEU A 42 6.06 2.82 -15.35
N ASP A 43 6.98 2.04 -15.94
CA ASP A 43 6.92 1.65 -17.35
C ASP A 43 5.63 0.85 -17.65
N LEU A 44 5.26 -0.09 -16.77
CA LEU A 44 4.01 -0.85 -16.91
C LEU A 44 2.79 0.06 -16.83
N CYS A 45 2.77 0.99 -15.88
CA CYS A 45 1.68 1.96 -15.74
C CYS A 45 1.58 2.85 -16.99
N ALA A 46 2.70 3.39 -17.48
CA ALA A 46 2.75 4.21 -18.69
C ALA A 46 2.24 3.46 -19.92
N LYS A 47 2.65 2.20 -20.10
CA LYS A 47 2.19 1.33 -21.20
C LYS A 47 0.67 1.16 -21.24
N HIS A 48 0.02 1.16 -20.09
CA HIS A 48 -1.43 0.96 -19.96
C HIS A 48 -2.22 2.25 -19.67
N GLY A 49 -1.57 3.41 -19.63
CA GLY A 49 -2.21 4.69 -19.31
C GLY A 49 -2.82 4.73 -17.90
N VAL A 50 -2.23 4.01 -16.95
CA VAL A 50 -2.70 3.92 -15.56
C VAL A 50 -1.92 4.90 -14.68
N GLN A 51 -2.62 5.67 -13.89
CA GLN A 51 -2.06 6.43 -12.78
C GLN A 51 -2.41 5.75 -11.46
N GLY A 52 -1.59 5.96 -10.43
CA GLY A 52 -1.78 5.37 -9.11
C GLY A 52 -1.19 6.21 -8.00
N THR A 53 -1.36 5.75 -6.76
CA THR A 53 -0.76 6.33 -5.57
C THR A 53 0.45 5.49 -5.13
N PHE A 54 1.59 6.13 -4.98
CA PHE A 54 2.82 5.51 -4.50
C PHE A 54 3.04 5.91 -3.03
N PHE A 55 2.67 5.02 -2.12
CA PHE A 55 2.93 5.18 -0.69
C PHE A 55 4.39 4.83 -0.42
N THR A 56 5.21 5.85 -0.21
CA THR A 56 6.66 5.73 -0.16
C THR A 56 7.17 5.80 1.28
N LEU A 57 8.12 4.94 1.62
CA LEU A 57 8.87 5.06 2.87
C LEU A 57 9.77 6.31 2.83
N GLY A 58 9.81 7.07 3.92
CA GLY A 58 10.76 8.18 4.06
C GLY A 58 12.21 7.72 3.87
N TRP A 59 12.55 6.53 4.38
CA TRP A 59 13.85 5.89 4.17
C TRP A 59 14.22 5.71 2.68
N VAL A 60 13.25 5.37 1.84
CA VAL A 60 13.45 5.25 0.39
C VAL A 60 13.62 6.64 -0.22
N ALA A 61 12.80 7.61 0.18
CA ALA A 61 12.87 8.97 -0.35
C ALA A 61 14.21 9.66 -0.04
N GLU A 62 14.77 9.44 1.16
CA GLU A 62 16.09 9.95 1.56
C GLU A 62 17.23 9.40 0.67
N ARG A 63 17.15 8.13 0.27
CA ARG A 63 18.22 7.44 -0.46
C ARG A 63 18.11 7.55 -1.97
N TRP A 64 16.89 7.56 -2.48
CA TRP A 64 16.62 7.63 -3.92
C TRP A 64 15.69 8.81 -4.27
N PRO A 65 16.13 10.06 -4.00
CA PRO A 65 15.32 11.24 -4.30
C PRO A 65 15.00 11.36 -5.81
N GLY A 66 15.86 10.83 -6.68
CA GLY A 66 15.58 10.74 -8.12
C GLY A 66 14.33 9.91 -8.43
N LEU A 67 14.17 8.77 -7.76
CA LEU A 67 13.00 7.92 -7.92
C LEU A 67 11.70 8.63 -7.55
N ILE A 68 11.70 9.41 -6.47
CA ILE A 68 10.51 10.16 -6.03
C ILE A 68 10.11 11.22 -7.07
N ARG A 69 11.12 11.91 -7.64
CA ARG A 69 10.87 12.86 -8.74
C ARG A 69 10.33 12.18 -9.99
N ASP A 70 10.83 10.97 -10.32
CA ASP A 70 10.32 10.21 -11.47
C ASP A 70 8.88 9.75 -11.28
N ILE A 71 8.51 9.27 -10.09
CA ILE A 71 7.13 8.90 -9.76
C ILE A 71 6.19 10.10 -9.98
N ARG A 72 6.60 11.28 -9.47
CA ARG A 72 5.85 12.51 -9.67
C ARG A 72 5.77 12.91 -11.15
N ALA A 73 6.92 12.91 -11.85
CA ALA A 73 7.00 13.32 -13.26
C ALA A 73 6.14 12.42 -14.18
N ALA A 74 5.97 11.15 -13.81
CA ALA A 74 5.06 10.21 -14.47
C ALA A 74 3.57 10.48 -14.15
N GLY A 75 3.24 11.50 -13.35
CA GLY A 75 1.85 11.89 -13.04
C GLY A 75 1.20 11.10 -11.92
N HIS A 76 1.96 10.30 -11.17
CA HIS A 76 1.42 9.54 -10.05
C HIS A 76 1.32 10.40 -8.79
N GLU A 77 0.37 10.03 -7.92
CA GLU A 77 0.24 10.60 -6.58
C GLU A 77 1.31 10.02 -5.66
N LEU A 78 1.92 10.88 -4.83
CA LEU A 78 2.80 10.47 -3.74
C LEU A 78 2.02 10.48 -2.42
N GLY A 79 2.08 9.35 -1.72
CA GLY A 79 1.66 9.19 -0.33
C GLY A 79 2.84 8.77 0.53
N THR A 80 2.65 8.70 1.86
CA THR A 80 3.69 8.16 2.75
C THR A 80 3.30 6.80 3.33
N HIS A 81 4.30 5.92 3.46
CA HIS A 81 4.21 4.61 4.10
C HIS A 81 4.96 4.57 5.45
N GLY A 82 5.08 5.74 6.12
CA GLY A 82 5.91 5.92 7.30
C GLY A 82 7.38 6.12 6.95
N GLN A 83 8.21 6.31 7.99
CA GLN A 83 9.65 6.57 7.80
C GLN A 83 10.44 5.28 7.55
N ASP A 84 10.34 4.32 8.47
CA ASP A 84 11.19 3.14 8.53
C ASP A 84 10.40 1.82 8.59
N HIS A 85 9.21 1.79 7.98
CA HIS A 85 8.32 0.63 7.96
C HIS A 85 8.00 0.06 9.36
N ARG A 86 7.89 0.95 10.38
CA ARG A 86 7.47 0.56 11.74
C ARG A 86 5.96 0.37 11.79
N ARG A 87 5.53 -0.69 12.46
CA ARG A 87 4.10 -0.92 12.67
C ARG A 87 3.56 0.07 13.70
N VAL A 88 2.39 0.66 13.46
CA VAL A 88 1.72 1.58 14.39
C VAL A 88 1.51 0.92 15.75
N THR A 89 1.21 -0.39 15.77
CA THR A 89 1.05 -1.19 16.99
C THR A 89 2.31 -1.29 17.88
N THR A 90 3.47 -0.85 17.38
CA THR A 90 4.75 -0.86 18.12
C THR A 90 5.25 0.53 18.46
N MET A 91 4.43 1.56 18.22
CA MET A 91 4.75 2.96 18.46
C MET A 91 3.82 3.55 19.52
N THR A 92 4.34 4.48 20.29
CA THR A 92 3.54 5.42 21.06
C THR A 92 2.95 6.49 20.13
N PRO A 93 1.89 7.22 20.55
CA PRO A 93 1.36 8.34 19.76
C PRO A 93 2.41 9.40 19.38
N ALA A 94 3.36 9.70 20.28
CA ALA A 94 4.42 10.66 20.02
C ALA A 94 5.42 10.14 18.96
N GLU A 95 5.83 8.88 19.05
CA GLU A 95 6.70 8.25 18.05
C GLU A 95 6.03 8.18 16.67
N PHE A 96 4.74 7.83 16.63
CA PHE A 96 3.98 7.80 15.39
C PHE A 96 3.88 9.19 14.74
N ARG A 97 3.62 10.23 15.54
CA ARG A 97 3.61 11.62 15.05
C ARG A 97 4.94 12.01 14.41
N GLU A 98 6.04 11.70 15.07
CA GLU A 98 7.37 12.00 14.53
C GLU A 98 7.66 11.20 13.26
N ASP A 99 7.30 9.92 13.22
CA ASP A 99 7.46 9.05 12.05
C ASP A 99 6.72 9.61 10.82
N VAL A 100 5.44 9.94 10.95
CA VAL A 100 4.63 10.45 9.84
C VAL A 100 5.04 11.86 9.42
N ARG A 101 5.41 12.72 10.37
CA ARG A 101 5.89 14.09 10.11
C ARG A 101 7.20 14.06 9.34
N ARG A 102 8.16 13.25 9.77
CA ARG A 102 9.46 13.11 9.12
C ARG A 102 9.30 12.56 7.70
N SER A 103 8.59 11.44 7.54
CA SER A 103 8.40 10.82 6.23
C SER A 103 7.66 11.75 5.26
N LYS A 104 6.60 12.42 5.72
CA LYS A 104 5.85 13.40 4.91
C LYS A 104 6.76 14.52 4.44
N ARG A 105 7.48 15.18 5.35
CA ARG A 105 8.40 16.27 5.02
C ARG A 105 9.48 15.82 4.03
N THR A 106 10.11 14.68 4.26
CA THR A 106 11.13 14.13 3.36
C THR A 106 10.60 13.97 1.93
N ILE A 107 9.41 13.42 1.76
CA ILE A 107 8.81 13.23 0.43
C ILE A 107 8.42 14.57 -0.19
N GLU A 108 7.82 15.47 0.57
CA GLU A 108 7.41 16.81 0.12
C GLU A 108 8.62 17.66 -0.32
N ASP A 109 9.70 17.65 0.44
CA ASP A 109 10.95 18.38 0.13
C ASP A 109 11.58 17.88 -1.17
N VAL A 110 11.58 16.58 -1.41
CA VAL A 110 12.14 15.97 -2.63
C VAL A 110 11.24 16.20 -3.85
N ALA A 111 9.93 16.06 -3.67
CA ALA A 111 8.97 16.08 -4.77
C ALA A 111 8.43 17.48 -5.07
N GLY A 112 8.45 18.42 -4.12
CA GLY A 112 7.86 19.75 -4.26
C GLY A 112 6.34 19.70 -4.42
N VAL A 113 5.66 18.72 -3.82
CA VAL A 113 4.20 18.57 -3.80
C VAL A 113 3.72 18.18 -2.42
N GLN A 114 2.50 18.53 -2.09
CA GLN A 114 1.89 18.16 -0.82
C GLN A 114 1.53 16.67 -0.79
N VAL A 115 1.88 15.97 0.28
CA VAL A 115 1.50 14.60 0.58
C VAL A 115 0.27 14.61 1.48
N ILE A 116 -0.85 14.10 0.98
CA ILE A 116 -2.14 14.10 1.66
C ILE A 116 -2.65 12.71 2.03
N GLY A 117 -1.97 11.66 1.56
CA GLY A 117 -2.34 10.25 1.78
C GLY A 117 -1.34 9.52 2.64
N TYR A 118 -1.85 8.67 3.52
CA TYR A 118 -1.07 7.78 4.36
C TYR A 118 -1.48 6.32 4.18
N ARG A 119 -0.53 5.41 4.33
CA ARG A 119 -0.78 3.97 4.51
C ARG A 119 0.15 3.42 5.57
N ALA A 120 -0.41 2.77 6.58
CA ALA A 120 0.39 2.16 7.64
C ALA A 120 1.11 0.89 7.17
N PRO A 121 2.40 0.73 7.49
CA PRO A 121 3.12 -0.52 7.28
C PRO A 121 2.36 -1.71 7.85
N ASN A 122 2.27 -2.80 7.05
CA ASN A 122 1.57 -4.02 7.40
C ASN A 122 0.08 -3.83 7.80
N TYR A 123 -0.57 -2.76 7.33
CA TYR A 123 -1.97 -2.46 7.70
C TYR A 123 -2.18 -2.41 9.21
N SER A 124 -1.22 -1.81 9.92
CA SER A 124 -1.12 -1.85 11.39
C SER A 124 -1.96 -0.79 12.12
N ILE A 125 -2.85 -0.07 11.43
CA ILE A 125 -3.96 0.62 12.08
C ILE A 125 -5.05 -0.42 12.34
N VAL A 126 -5.15 -0.78 13.59
CA VAL A 126 -6.11 -1.74 14.16
C VAL A 126 -6.95 -1.06 15.22
N ARG A 127 -7.89 -1.76 15.86
CA ARG A 127 -8.81 -1.14 16.82
C ARG A 127 -8.09 -0.41 17.96
N GLU A 128 -7.00 -0.99 18.44
CA GLU A 128 -6.17 -0.45 19.53
C GLU A 128 -5.35 0.78 19.13
N THR A 129 -5.14 0.97 17.83
CA THR A 129 -4.34 2.08 17.27
C THR A 129 -5.17 3.08 16.47
N MET A 130 -6.50 3.08 16.62
CA MET A 130 -7.38 4.06 15.95
C MET A 130 -7.08 5.52 16.32
N TRP A 131 -6.39 5.76 17.44
CA TRP A 131 -5.86 7.08 17.79
C TRP A 131 -4.92 7.68 16.72
N ALA A 132 -4.34 6.83 15.87
CA ALA A 132 -3.49 7.26 14.76
C ALA A 132 -4.25 8.16 13.76
N MET A 133 -5.56 7.96 13.60
CA MET A 133 -6.40 8.78 12.72
C MET A 133 -6.44 10.26 13.15
N ASP A 134 -6.48 10.52 14.46
CA ASP A 134 -6.43 11.89 15.01
C ASP A 134 -5.09 12.55 14.69
N ILE A 135 -4.00 11.82 14.88
CA ILE A 135 -2.65 12.34 14.57
C ILE A 135 -2.49 12.61 13.07
N LEU A 136 -3.00 11.74 12.21
CA LEU A 136 -2.97 11.97 10.77
C LEU A 136 -3.73 13.25 10.39
N LEU A 137 -4.90 13.49 10.98
CA LEU A 137 -5.65 14.74 10.78
C LEU A 137 -4.86 15.97 11.23
N GLU A 138 -4.25 15.92 12.41
CA GLU A 138 -3.45 17.01 12.97
C GLU A 138 -2.19 17.31 12.14
N GLU A 139 -1.60 16.27 11.52
CA GLU A 139 -0.44 16.42 10.61
C GLU A 139 -0.87 16.78 9.16
N GLY A 140 -2.17 17.07 8.94
CA GLY A 140 -2.69 17.58 7.67
C GLY A 140 -2.88 16.53 6.57
N PHE A 141 -3.00 15.26 6.93
CA PHE A 141 -3.44 14.24 5.98
C PHE A 141 -4.94 14.37 5.70
N ARG A 142 -5.34 14.04 4.49
CA ARG A 142 -6.75 14.10 4.05
C ARG A 142 -7.37 12.72 3.93
N TYR A 143 -6.55 11.69 3.69
CA TYR A 143 -7.02 10.31 3.66
C TYR A 143 -5.97 9.34 4.20
N ASP A 144 -6.47 8.19 4.65
CA ASP A 144 -5.73 7.00 5.04
C ASP A 144 -6.21 5.79 4.23
N SER A 145 -5.34 4.82 4.03
CA SER A 145 -5.68 3.54 3.40
C SER A 145 -5.00 2.40 4.15
N SER A 146 -5.26 2.31 5.44
CA SER A 146 -4.59 1.36 6.34
C SER A 146 -5.51 0.28 6.89
N VAL A 147 -6.82 0.52 6.91
CA VAL A 147 -7.74 -0.44 7.50
C VAL A 147 -8.03 -1.58 6.53
N PHE A 148 -7.81 -2.80 7.00
CA PHE A 148 -8.18 -3.99 6.25
C PHE A 148 -9.39 -4.65 6.94
N PRO A 149 -10.60 -4.64 6.32
CA PRO A 149 -11.82 -5.12 6.96
C PRO A 149 -11.93 -6.65 6.92
N ILE A 150 -10.94 -7.34 7.48
CA ILE A 150 -10.88 -8.81 7.58
C ILE A 150 -10.54 -9.24 9.01
N ARG A 151 -10.76 -10.53 9.30
CA ARG A 151 -10.25 -11.16 10.51
C ARG A 151 -8.87 -11.74 10.22
N HIS A 152 -7.85 -11.20 10.89
CA HIS A 152 -6.47 -11.67 10.79
C HIS A 152 -5.78 -11.54 12.15
N ASP A 153 -4.76 -12.39 12.43
CA ASP A 153 -4.05 -12.44 13.72
C ASP A 153 -3.08 -11.27 13.97
N ARG A 154 -2.71 -10.52 12.93
CA ARG A 154 -1.68 -9.45 13.01
C ARG A 154 -2.20 -8.07 12.61
N TYR A 155 -3.32 -8.01 11.90
CA TYR A 155 -3.91 -6.76 11.38
C TYR A 155 -5.39 -6.97 11.09
N GLY A 156 -6.08 -5.89 10.73
CA GLY A 156 -7.46 -5.95 10.30
C GLY A 156 -8.46 -5.59 11.39
N ILE A 157 -9.56 -4.99 10.96
CA ILE A 157 -10.75 -4.67 11.76
C ILE A 157 -11.94 -5.28 11.03
N HIS A 158 -12.30 -6.50 11.36
CA HIS A 158 -13.24 -7.34 10.59
C HIS A 158 -14.64 -6.74 10.41
N ASP A 159 -15.10 -5.93 11.34
CA ASP A 159 -16.38 -5.24 11.35
C ASP A 159 -16.30 -3.79 10.83
N PHE A 160 -15.12 -3.35 10.40
CA PHE A 160 -14.99 -2.04 9.76
C PHE A 160 -15.71 -2.05 8.39
N PRO A 161 -16.36 -0.94 8.03
CA PRO A 161 -16.99 -0.82 6.71
C PRO A 161 -16.01 -1.03 5.57
N ARG A 162 -16.45 -1.72 4.51
CA ARG A 162 -15.61 -2.18 3.39
C ARG A 162 -15.29 -1.11 2.35
N PHE A 163 -15.94 0.04 2.39
CA PHE A 163 -15.87 1.07 1.34
C PHE A 163 -15.41 2.41 1.90
N PRO A 164 -14.87 3.29 1.04
CA PRO A 164 -14.45 4.62 1.44
C PRO A 164 -15.48 5.34 2.28
N ARG A 165 -15.04 5.93 3.38
CA ARG A 165 -15.89 6.68 4.31
C ARG A 165 -15.10 7.66 5.16
N PRO A 166 -15.74 8.74 5.63
CA PRO A 166 -15.12 9.59 6.64
C PRO A 166 -15.04 8.87 7.99
N VAL A 167 -13.90 8.97 8.63
CA VAL A 167 -13.67 8.63 10.05
C VAL A 167 -13.53 9.94 10.81
N ARG A 168 -14.41 10.17 11.78
CA ARG A 168 -14.41 11.41 12.57
C ARG A 168 -13.30 11.35 13.60
N GLY A 169 -12.47 12.38 13.63
CA GLY A 169 -11.49 12.61 14.68
C GLY A 169 -12.12 13.24 15.92
N SER A 170 -11.35 13.29 17.00
CA SER A 170 -11.74 13.87 18.28
C SER A 170 -12.09 15.35 18.22
N ASN A 171 -11.51 16.10 17.27
CA ASN A 171 -11.74 17.52 17.04
C ASN A 171 -12.93 17.82 16.12
N GLY A 172 -13.71 16.81 15.71
CA GLY A 172 -14.84 16.94 14.80
C GLY A 172 -14.49 16.98 13.29
N SER A 173 -13.21 17.06 12.93
CA SER A 173 -12.75 16.90 11.55
C SER A 173 -12.89 15.45 11.10
N ALA A 174 -12.78 15.20 9.79
CA ALA A 174 -12.88 13.83 9.26
C ALA A 174 -11.73 13.50 8.32
N LEU A 175 -11.09 12.36 8.54
CA LEU A 175 -10.17 11.72 7.64
C LEU A 175 -10.92 10.75 6.74
N GLN A 176 -10.66 10.77 5.44
CA GLN A 176 -11.23 9.75 4.55
C GLN A 176 -10.45 8.44 4.73
N GLU A 177 -11.11 7.37 5.17
CA GLU A 177 -10.52 6.02 5.14
C GLU A 177 -10.92 5.34 3.84
N PHE A 178 -9.91 4.83 3.10
CA PHE A 178 -10.09 3.97 1.94
C PHE A 178 -9.66 2.55 2.29
N PRO A 179 -10.56 1.73 2.83
CA PRO A 179 -10.20 0.38 3.28
C PRO A 179 -9.74 -0.52 2.14
N ILE A 180 -8.85 -1.45 2.46
CA ILE A 180 -8.38 -2.45 1.50
C ILE A 180 -9.53 -3.33 1.03
N SER A 181 -9.59 -3.55 -0.27
CA SER A 181 -10.73 -4.20 -0.92
C SER A 181 -10.95 -5.64 -0.49
N THR A 182 -12.19 -5.94 -0.16
CA THR A 182 -12.65 -7.28 0.17
C THR A 182 -13.95 -7.60 -0.58
N VAL A 183 -14.22 -8.87 -0.81
CA VAL A 183 -15.53 -9.37 -1.25
C VAL A 183 -16.24 -10.02 -0.08
N ARG A 184 -17.57 -9.86 -0.02
CA ARG A 184 -18.37 -10.53 1.00
C ARG A 184 -18.90 -11.85 0.47
N LEU A 185 -18.55 -12.93 1.16
CA LEU A 185 -18.99 -14.29 0.85
C LEU A 185 -19.39 -15.01 2.13
N ALA A 186 -20.59 -15.58 2.18
CA ALA A 186 -21.14 -16.28 3.35
C ALA A 186 -21.01 -15.48 4.67
N GLY A 187 -21.29 -14.15 4.61
CA GLY A 187 -21.22 -13.28 5.77
C GLY A 187 -19.82 -12.80 6.15
N MET A 188 -18.76 -13.34 5.55
CA MET A 188 -17.36 -12.99 5.83
C MET A 188 -16.77 -12.07 4.76
N ASN A 189 -15.91 -11.18 5.17
CA ASN A 189 -15.10 -10.39 4.25
C ASN A 189 -13.83 -11.17 3.89
N LEU A 190 -13.65 -11.45 2.60
CA LEU A 190 -12.51 -12.16 2.08
C LEU A 190 -11.63 -11.22 1.26
N PRO A 191 -10.31 -11.21 1.48
CA PRO A 191 -9.38 -10.53 0.59
C PRO A 191 -9.38 -11.24 -0.76
N PHE A 192 -9.22 -10.50 -1.84
CA PHE A 192 -9.22 -11.10 -3.18
C PHE A 192 -8.17 -10.52 -4.12
N VAL A 193 -7.64 -9.33 -3.83
CA VAL A 193 -6.72 -8.60 -4.70
C VAL A 193 -5.71 -7.81 -3.87
N GLY A 194 -4.54 -7.57 -4.46
CA GLY A 194 -3.43 -6.85 -3.87
C GLY A 194 -2.41 -7.76 -3.17
N GLY A 195 -1.14 -7.38 -3.24
CA GLY A 195 -0.02 -8.09 -2.64
C GLY A 195 -0.02 -9.59 -2.95
N GLY A 196 0.21 -10.39 -1.94
CA GLY A 196 0.22 -11.86 -2.07
C GLY A 196 -1.08 -12.45 -2.64
N TYR A 197 -2.24 -11.83 -2.41
CA TYR A 197 -3.51 -12.31 -2.96
C TYR A 197 -3.55 -12.23 -4.48
N LEU A 198 -3.00 -11.16 -5.08
CA LEU A 198 -2.86 -11.04 -6.54
C LEU A 198 -2.00 -12.18 -7.11
N ARG A 199 -0.96 -12.61 -6.40
CA ARG A 199 -0.04 -13.65 -6.85
C ARG A 199 -0.57 -15.07 -6.65
N HIS A 200 -1.28 -15.31 -5.54
CA HIS A 200 -1.67 -16.67 -5.14
C HIS A 200 -3.03 -17.11 -5.65
N PHE A 201 -3.98 -16.19 -5.77
CA PHE A 201 -5.32 -16.56 -6.20
C PHE A 201 -5.42 -16.74 -7.72
N PRO A 202 -6.32 -17.62 -8.20
CA PRO A 202 -6.63 -17.70 -9.62
C PRO A 202 -7.13 -16.35 -10.16
N LEU A 203 -6.68 -15.96 -11.35
CA LEU A 203 -7.10 -14.69 -11.96
C LEU A 203 -8.63 -14.60 -12.14
N GLY A 204 -9.29 -15.75 -12.40
CA GLY A 204 -10.75 -15.82 -12.46
C GLY A 204 -11.46 -15.39 -11.18
N PHE A 205 -10.88 -15.73 -9.99
CA PHE A 205 -11.40 -15.28 -8.70
C PHE A 205 -11.21 -13.78 -8.50
N ILE A 206 -10.04 -13.25 -8.88
CA ILE A 206 -9.77 -11.81 -8.83
C ILE A 206 -10.74 -11.05 -9.71
N ARG A 207 -10.95 -11.49 -10.96
CA ARG A 207 -11.93 -10.91 -11.89
C ARG A 207 -13.36 -10.99 -11.37
N TRP A 208 -13.72 -12.08 -10.74
CA TRP A 208 -15.01 -12.22 -10.08
C TRP A 208 -15.17 -11.18 -8.98
N GLY A 209 -14.16 -11.00 -8.13
CA GLY A 209 -14.15 -9.98 -7.07
C GLY A 209 -14.30 -8.56 -7.63
N MET A 210 -13.51 -8.22 -8.66
CA MET A 210 -13.59 -6.92 -9.33
C MET A 210 -15.00 -6.67 -9.93
N ARG A 211 -15.56 -7.65 -10.65
CA ARG A 211 -16.92 -7.55 -11.20
C ARG A 211 -17.97 -7.45 -10.10
N ARG A 212 -17.79 -8.15 -8.98
CA ARG A 212 -18.68 -8.07 -7.82
C ARG A 212 -18.71 -6.67 -7.24
N LEU A 213 -17.55 -6.05 -7.00
CA LEU A 213 -17.48 -4.69 -6.46
C LEU A 213 -17.99 -3.66 -7.47
N ASN A 214 -17.46 -3.66 -8.69
CA ASN A 214 -17.75 -2.62 -9.67
C ASN A 214 -19.14 -2.73 -10.30
N GLY A 215 -19.57 -3.96 -10.62
CA GLY A 215 -20.84 -4.19 -11.31
C GLY A 215 -22.03 -4.29 -10.36
N PHE A 216 -21.93 -5.15 -9.34
CA PHE A 216 -23.04 -5.43 -8.44
C PHE A 216 -23.14 -4.44 -7.28
N GLU A 217 -22.03 -4.22 -6.55
CA GLU A 217 -22.03 -3.33 -5.39
C GLU A 217 -21.85 -1.86 -5.79
N ARG A 218 -21.48 -1.58 -7.04
CA ARG A 218 -21.23 -0.26 -7.61
C ARG A 218 -20.26 0.57 -6.77
N ARG A 219 -19.17 -0.06 -6.34
CA ARG A 219 -18.12 0.53 -5.49
C ARG A 219 -16.75 0.37 -6.13
N PRO A 220 -15.85 1.35 -5.92
CA PRO A 220 -14.48 1.24 -6.36
C PRO A 220 -13.74 0.15 -5.56
N ALA A 221 -12.81 -0.51 -6.24
CA ALA A 221 -11.81 -1.35 -5.59
C ALA A 221 -10.50 -0.57 -5.42
N ILE A 222 -9.69 -0.95 -4.42
CA ILE A 222 -8.29 -0.59 -4.34
C ILE A 222 -7.44 -1.83 -4.54
N VAL A 223 -6.53 -1.76 -5.52
CA VAL A 223 -5.53 -2.80 -5.82
C VAL A 223 -4.18 -2.28 -5.38
N TYR A 224 -3.46 -3.05 -4.57
CA TYR A 224 -2.12 -2.67 -4.13
C TYR A 224 -1.08 -3.71 -4.49
N ILE A 225 0.15 -3.25 -4.65
CA ILE A 225 1.32 -4.08 -4.96
C ILE A 225 2.58 -3.44 -4.34
N HIS A 226 3.62 -4.25 -4.20
CA HIS A 226 4.95 -3.78 -3.83
C HIS A 226 5.92 -3.93 -5.02
N PRO A 227 6.90 -3.05 -5.21
CA PRO A 227 7.86 -3.15 -6.31
C PRO A 227 8.59 -4.49 -6.37
N TRP A 228 8.97 -5.05 -5.23
CA TRP A 228 9.64 -6.34 -5.12
C TRP A 228 8.81 -7.53 -5.61
N GLU A 229 7.50 -7.38 -5.76
CA GLU A 229 6.64 -8.44 -6.29
C GLU A 229 6.84 -8.68 -7.81
N LEU A 230 7.51 -7.78 -8.50
CA LEU A 230 7.89 -7.93 -9.91
C LEU A 230 9.30 -8.51 -10.09
N ASP A 231 9.99 -8.87 -9.01
CA ASP A 231 11.39 -9.30 -9.05
C ASP A 231 11.55 -10.77 -8.64
N PRO A 232 11.45 -11.73 -9.57
CA PRO A 232 11.65 -13.14 -9.27
C PRO A 232 13.09 -13.47 -8.88
N ASP A 233 14.05 -12.61 -9.25
CA ASP A 233 15.50 -12.79 -9.03
C ASP A 233 16.00 -12.08 -7.75
N GLN A 234 15.09 -11.61 -6.90
CA GLN A 234 15.47 -10.96 -5.64
C GLN A 234 16.22 -11.94 -4.71
N PRO A 235 17.17 -11.46 -3.89
CA PRO A 235 17.93 -12.30 -2.98
C PRO A 235 17.03 -13.04 -1.98
N VAL A 236 17.25 -14.37 -1.88
CA VAL A 236 16.45 -15.23 -0.98
C VAL A 236 16.92 -15.07 0.45
N GLN A 237 16.00 -14.68 1.34
CA GLN A 237 16.28 -14.49 2.76
C GLN A 237 16.11 -15.78 3.56
N PRO A 238 16.91 -15.98 4.65
CA PRO A 238 16.84 -17.15 5.53
C PRO A 238 15.62 -17.08 6.46
N VAL A 239 14.45 -17.35 5.91
CA VAL A 239 13.18 -17.32 6.64
C VAL A 239 12.49 -18.69 6.66
N ARG A 240 11.51 -18.85 7.55
CA ARG A 240 10.73 -20.09 7.68
C ARG A 240 10.06 -20.46 6.35
N TRP A 241 9.94 -21.76 6.08
CA TRP A 241 9.39 -22.30 4.83
C TRP A 241 8.05 -21.68 4.41
N LEU A 242 7.08 -21.56 5.31
CA LEU A 242 5.79 -20.93 4.99
C LEU A 242 5.93 -19.45 4.56
N THR A 243 6.80 -18.70 5.22
CA THR A 243 7.11 -17.31 4.86
C THR A 243 7.76 -17.26 3.47
N ARG A 244 8.69 -18.19 3.21
CA ARG A 244 9.37 -18.31 1.91
C ARG A 244 8.36 -18.57 0.79
N VAL A 245 7.46 -19.54 0.96
CA VAL A 245 6.42 -19.84 -0.04
C VAL A 245 5.50 -18.63 -0.27
N ARG A 246 5.04 -17.98 0.80
CA ARG A 246 4.17 -16.80 0.70
C ARG A 246 4.82 -15.62 0.00
N HIS A 247 6.13 -15.44 0.16
CA HIS A 247 6.86 -14.30 -0.40
C HIS A 247 7.30 -14.55 -1.85
N TYR A 248 7.92 -15.69 -2.15
CA TYR A 248 8.61 -15.91 -3.44
C TYR A 248 7.74 -16.59 -4.51
N ARG A 249 6.59 -17.18 -4.14
CA ARG A 249 5.76 -17.89 -5.12
C ARG A 249 5.11 -16.93 -6.12
N ASN A 250 5.17 -17.30 -7.42
CA ASN A 250 4.53 -16.61 -8.54
C ASN A 250 4.95 -15.14 -8.74
N LEU A 251 6.15 -14.75 -8.33
CA LEU A 251 6.70 -13.42 -8.63
C LEU A 251 6.83 -13.20 -10.14
N ASP A 252 7.22 -14.24 -10.88
CA ASP A 252 7.31 -14.28 -12.33
C ASP A 252 6.00 -13.98 -13.07
N ARG A 253 4.86 -14.17 -12.41
CA ARG A 253 3.52 -13.97 -12.99
C ARG A 253 2.87 -12.65 -12.62
N THR A 254 3.48 -11.87 -11.76
CA THR A 254 2.84 -10.69 -11.17
C THR A 254 2.59 -9.62 -12.23
N GLU A 255 3.60 -9.32 -13.04
CA GLU A 255 3.50 -8.29 -14.09
C GLU A 255 2.41 -8.61 -15.11
N ASP A 256 2.39 -9.85 -15.62
CA ASP A 256 1.35 -10.29 -16.57
C ASP A 256 -0.07 -10.20 -15.99
N ARG A 257 -0.22 -10.53 -14.71
CA ARG A 257 -1.52 -10.42 -14.02
C ARG A 257 -1.96 -8.98 -13.85
N LEU A 258 -1.02 -8.12 -13.50
CA LEU A 258 -1.26 -6.69 -13.36
C LEU A 258 -1.62 -6.06 -14.71
N ALA A 259 -0.87 -6.37 -15.76
CA ALA A 259 -1.14 -5.95 -17.13
C ALA A 259 -2.55 -6.34 -17.60
N LYS A 260 -3.00 -7.56 -17.28
CA LYS A 260 -4.37 -8.01 -17.57
C LYS A 260 -5.42 -7.21 -16.79
N LEU A 261 -5.19 -6.89 -15.54
CA LEU A 261 -6.11 -6.04 -14.77
C LEU A 261 -6.15 -4.62 -15.33
N PHE A 262 -5.03 -4.06 -15.73
CA PHE A 262 -4.93 -2.72 -16.33
C PHE A 262 -5.64 -2.64 -17.69
N SER A 263 -5.66 -3.72 -18.47
CA SER A 263 -6.38 -3.78 -19.72
C SER A 263 -7.90 -3.97 -19.56
N GLU A 264 -8.36 -4.48 -18.40
CA GLU A 264 -9.76 -4.84 -18.17
C GLU A 264 -10.54 -3.81 -17.33
N TYR A 265 -9.82 -3.02 -16.52
CA TYR A 265 -10.42 -2.08 -15.57
C TYR A 265 -9.73 -0.73 -15.63
N CYS A 266 -10.52 0.35 -15.38
CA CYS A 266 -9.97 1.70 -15.26
C CYS A 266 -9.40 1.92 -13.85
N PHE A 267 -8.19 2.51 -13.77
CA PHE A 267 -7.50 2.81 -12.53
C PHE A 267 -7.04 4.27 -12.49
N ALA A 268 -7.01 4.81 -11.27
CA ALA A 268 -6.47 6.14 -10.97
C ALA A 268 -5.82 6.14 -9.58
N SER A 269 -5.34 7.31 -9.15
CA SER A 269 -4.83 7.49 -7.77
C SER A 269 -5.95 7.38 -6.74
N CYS A 270 -5.59 7.10 -5.48
CA CYS A 270 -6.53 7.12 -4.37
C CYS A 270 -7.19 8.50 -4.22
N ARG A 271 -6.39 9.57 -4.36
CA ARG A 271 -6.88 10.94 -4.33
C ARG A 271 -8.01 11.19 -5.33
N GLU A 272 -7.80 10.76 -6.57
CA GLU A 272 -8.78 10.95 -7.65
C GLU A 272 -10.06 10.13 -7.40
N VAL A 273 -9.92 8.87 -6.99
CA VAL A 273 -11.08 8.00 -6.69
C VAL A 273 -11.87 8.52 -5.50
N LEU A 274 -11.22 9.18 -4.54
CA LEU A 274 -11.86 9.81 -3.37
C LEU A 274 -12.44 11.20 -3.66
N GLY A 275 -12.10 11.82 -4.79
CA GLY A 275 -12.53 13.18 -5.16
C GLY A 275 -11.86 14.28 -4.30
N LEU A 276 -10.58 14.14 -3.95
CA LEU A 276 -9.82 15.03 -3.07
C LEU A 276 -8.90 15.99 -3.83
#